data_4368214fce88db1bed94849449fc8952
#
_entry.id   4368214fce88db1bed94849449fc8952
#
_cell.length_a   1.000
_cell.length_b   1.000
_cell.length_c   1.000
_cell.angle_alpha   90.00
_cell.angle_beta   90.00
_cell.angle_gamma   90.00
#
_symmetry.space_group_name_H-M   'P 1'
#
loop_
_entity.id
_entity.type
_entity.pdbx_description
1 polymer ?
#
loop_
_entity_poly.entity_id
_entity_poly.type
_entity_poly.pdbx_seq_one_letter_code
_entity_poly.pdbx_strand_id
1 'polypeptide(L)'
;MKKFKKEEIKKIMKTSDKLTNEIYNNYKAFLDEKLGHAAASYTGIAFRSLDIKEFSKKEVEYMEKHLVILSALYGVLTPLTGIKPYRLDMTMSISKKNSLYEFWQESINEYFKKEEMIINFASKE
;
A
#
# COMPACT_ATOMS: atom_id res chain seq x y z
N MET A 1 -1.27 14.31 0.50
CA MET A 1 -1.46 14.07 1.95
C MET A 1 -0.62 15.02 2.83
N LYS A 2 0.66 15.23 2.55
CA LYS A 2 1.54 16.11 3.36
C LYS A 2 1.04 17.56 3.53
N LYS A 3 0.27 18.07 2.59
CA LYS A 3 -0.33 19.44 2.61
C LYS A 3 -1.69 19.51 3.32
N PHE A 4 -2.30 18.37 3.66
CA PHE A 4 -3.61 18.36 4.31
C PHE A 4 -3.51 18.71 5.80
N LYS A 5 -4.53 19.43 6.29
CA LYS A 5 -4.72 19.65 7.73
C LYS A 5 -5.26 18.39 8.39
N LYS A 6 -5.14 18.28 9.72
CA LYS A 6 -5.62 17.12 10.49
C LYS A 6 -7.12 16.84 10.26
N GLU A 7 -7.92 17.89 10.24
CA GLU A 7 -9.37 17.80 10.03
C GLU A 7 -9.73 17.22 8.65
N GLU A 8 -8.96 17.56 7.63
CA GLU A 8 -9.14 17.03 6.28
C GLU A 8 -8.78 15.55 6.22
N ILE A 9 -7.67 15.16 6.87
CA ILE A 9 -7.27 13.75 6.97
C ILE A 9 -8.34 12.93 7.73
N LYS A 10 -8.84 13.44 8.85
CA LYS A 10 -9.91 12.81 9.63
C LYS A 10 -11.16 12.58 8.78
N LYS A 11 -11.55 13.58 8.00
CA LYS A 11 -12.72 13.52 7.11
C LYS A 11 -12.54 12.50 5.97
N ILE A 12 -11.37 12.51 5.31
CA ILE A 12 -11.07 11.62 4.19
C ILE A 12 -10.99 10.16 4.66
N MET A 13 -10.30 9.92 5.78
CA MET A 13 -9.99 8.56 6.25
C MET A 13 -10.99 8.03 7.28
N LYS A 14 -11.95 8.85 7.73
CA LYS A 14 -12.97 8.48 8.74
C LYS A 14 -12.36 7.83 9.98
N THR A 15 -11.29 8.41 10.51
CA THR A 15 -10.51 7.86 11.63
C THR A 15 -10.77 8.57 12.96
N SER A 16 -10.44 7.92 14.07
CA SER A 16 -10.44 8.54 15.40
C SER A 16 -9.37 9.64 15.51
N ASP A 17 -9.50 10.53 16.48
CA ASP A 17 -8.53 11.63 16.68
C ASP A 17 -7.11 11.12 16.96
N LYS A 18 -6.97 10.06 17.75
CA LYS A 18 -5.67 9.43 18.03
C LYS A 18 -5.01 8.94 16.75
N LEU A 19 -5.75 8.19 15.95
CA LEU A 19 -5.25 7.64 14.67
C LEU A 19 -4.99 8.75 13.64
N THR A 20 -5.84 9.79 13.60
CA THR A 20 -5.63 10.97 12.73
C THR A 20 -4.31 11.68 13.06
N ASN A 21 -3.98 11.84 14.35
CA ASN A 21 -2.73 12.46 14.79
C ASN A 21 -1.52 11.64 14.36
N GLU A 22 -1.58 10.33 14.53
CA GLU A 22 -0.53 9.41 14.09
C GLU A 22 -0.30 9.51 12.57
N ILE A 23 -1.37 9.41 11.78
CA ILE A 23 -1.33 9.52 10.32
C ILE A 23 -0.74 10.88 9.89
N TYR A 24 -1.19 11.96 10.52
CA TYR A 24 -0.68 13.31 10.22
C TYR A 24 0.82 13.44 10.47
N ASN A 25 1.29 12.90 11.60
CA ASN A 25 2.71 12.93 11.95
C ASN A 25 3.54 12.07 10.98
N ASN A 26 3.06 10.87 10.64
CA ASN A 26 3.73 10.00 9.65
C ASN A 26 3.86 10.68 8.29
N TYR A 27 2.83 11.37 7.80
CA TYR A 27 2.94 12.11 6.54
C TYR A 27 3.84 13.34 6.63
N LYS A 28 3.94 13.99 7.79
CA LYS A 28 4.90 15.08 7.98
C LYS A 28 6.34 14.59 7.98
N ALA A 29 6.60 13.50 8.68
CA ALA A 29 7.93 12.88 8.79
C ALA A 29 8.27 11.99 7.59
N PHE A 30 7.42 11.90 6.58
CA PHE A 30 7.52 10.93 5.48
C PHE A 30 8.88 10.92 4.77
N LEU A 31 9.56 12.06 4.64
CA LEU A 31 10.86 12.14 3.99
C LEU A 31 11.99 11.58 4.87
N ASP A 32 11.81 11.62 6.19
CA ASP A 32 12.83 11.24 7.19
C ASP A 32 12.69 9.77 7.61
N GLU A 33 11.57 9.12 7.26
CA GLU A 33 11.31 7.72 7.59
C GLU A 33 12.21 6.76 6.81
N LYS A 34 12.66 5.70 7.49
CA LYS A 34 13.44 4.62 6.88
C LYS A 34 12.58 3.78 5.95
N LEU A 35 13.18 3.28 4.88
CA LEU A 35 12.56 2.32 3.98
C LEU A 35 12.52 0.94 4.63
N GLY A 36 11.36 0.28 4.50
CA GLY A 36 11.20 -1.15 4.77
C GLY A 36 10.78 -1.87 3.50
N HIS A 37 11.09 -3.16 3.38
CA HIS A 37 10.60 -3.98 2.27
C HIS A 37 9.07 -4.06 2.29
N ALA A 38 8.41 -3.93 1.14
CA ALA A 38 6.96 -3.88 1.04
C ALA A 38 6.30 -5.09 1.71
N ALA A 39 6.72 -6.31 1.38
CA ALA A 39 6.14 -7.52 1.96
C ALA A 39 6.28 -7.63 3.49
N ALA A 40 7.34 -7.04 4.08
CA ALA A 40 7.56 -7.03 5.52
C ALA A 40 6.87 -5.84 6.23
N SER A 41 6.46 -4.82 5.48
CA SER A 41 5.91 -3.58 6.04
C SER A 41 4.39 -3.60 6.18
N TYR A 42 3.70 -4.38 5.35
CA TYR A 42 2.25 -4.54 5.46
C TYR A 42 1.86 -5.51 6.59
N THR A 43 0.82 -5.16 7.34
CA THR A 43 0.35 -5.89 8.53
C THR A 43 -1.04 -6.49 8.39
N GLY A 44 -1.63 -6.43 7.21
CA GLY A 44 -2.92 -7.07 6.91
C GLY A 44 -2.88 -8.59 7.12
N ILE A 45 -4.07 -9.23 7.22
CA ILE A 45 -4.19 -10.66 7.50
C ILE A 45 -3.38 -11.51 6.51
N ALA A 46 -3.47 -11.21 5.22
CA ALA A 46 -2.72 -11.94 4.18
C ALA A 46 -1.21 -11.87 4.40
N PHE A 47 -0.67 -10.70 4.73
CA PHE A 47 0.76 -10.52 4.97
C PHE A 47 1.25 -11.19 6.26
N ARG A 48 0.44 -11.18 7.32
CA ARG A 48 0.75 -11.92 8.56
C ARG A 48 0.76 -13.42 8.34
N SER A 49 -0.14 -13.94 7.51
CA SER A 49 -0.20 -15.36 7.15
C SER A 49 0.93 -15.78 6.22
N LEU A 50 1.49 -14.85 5.44
CA LEU A 50 2.63 -15.10 4.56
C LEU A 50 3.92 -15.36 5.35
N ASP A 51 4.07 -14.73 6.51
CA ASP A 51 5.22 -14.88 7.45
C ASP A 51 6.60 -14.93 6.78
N ILE A 52 6.92 -13.91 6.02
CA ILE A 52 8.14 -13.85 5.19
C ILE A 52 9.45 -13.97 5.98
N LYS A 53 9.40 -13.83 7.31
CA LYS A 53 10.59 -13.97 8.17
C LYS A 53 11.13 -15.41 8.19
N GLU A 54 10.26 -16.37 7.93
CA GLU A 54 10.60 -17.79 7.87
C GLU A 54 11.08 -18.23 6.47
N PHE A 55 11.03 -17.34 5.47
CA PHE A 55 11.39 -17.69 4.10
C PHE A 55 12.89 -17.87 3.92
N SER A 56 13.25 -18.99 3.27
CA SER A 56 14.59 -19.20 2.74
C SER A 56 14.90 -18.22 1.60
N LYS A 57 16.18 -18.10 1.25
CA LYS A 57 16.61 -17.25 0.14
C LYS A 57 15.90 -17.57 -1.18
N LYS A 58 15.71 -18.86 -1.49
CA LYS A 58 15.01 -19.31 -2.70
C LYS A 58 13.54 -18.92 -2.71
N GLU A 59 12.87 -19.01 -1.56
CA GLU A 59 11.48 -18.59 -1.41
C GLU A 59 11.32 -17.08 -1.56
N VAL A 60 12.24 -16.30 -1.03
CA VAL A 60 12.27 -14.84 -1.23
C VAL A 60 12.48 -14.51 -2.72
N GLU A 61 13.40 -15.18 -3.41
CA GLU A 61 13.63 -14.98 -4.85
C GLU A 61 12.39 -15.36 -5.69
N TYR A 62 11.71 -16.44 -5.31
CA TYR A 62 10.46 -16.85 -5.95
C TYR A 62 9.34 -15.83 -5.72
N MET A 63 9.17 -15.41 -4.48
CA MET A 63 8.18 -14.40 -4.09
C MET A 63 8.38 -13.08 -4.87
N GLU A 64 9.63 -12.60 -4.97
CA GLU A 64 9.94 -11.36 -5.70
C GLU A 64 9.55 -11.41 -7.18
N LYS A 65 9.60 -12.58 -7.79
CA LYS A 65 9.24 -12.78 -9.20
C LYS A 65 7.74 -12.97 -9.45
N HIS A 66 6.99 -13.46 -8.47
CA HIS A 66 5.62 -13.93 -8.69
C HIS A 66 4.57 -13.19 -7.86
N LEU A 67 4.96 -12.56 -6.75
CA LEU A 67 4.03 -11.79 -5.92
C LEU A 67 4.02 -10.32 -6.34
N VAL A 68 2.84 -9.78 -6.50
CA VAL A 68 2.60 -8.36 -6.74
C VAL A 68 1.75 -7.80 -5.62
N ILE A 69 2.13 -6.66 -5.08
CA ILE A 69 1.41 -5.95 -4.02
C ILE A 69 0.78 -4.70 -4.62
N LEU A 70 -0.54 -4.55 -4.46
CA LEU A 70 -1.26 -3.35 -4.86
C LEU A 70 -1.31 -2.37 -3.69
N SER A 71 -0.91 -1.15 -3.95
CA SER A 71 -0.76 -0.10 -2.95
C SER A 71 -1.51 1.16 -3.36
N ALA A 72 -2.33 1.69 -2.46
CA ALA A 72 -3.05 2.94 -2.69
C ALA A 72 -2.11 4.16 -2.86
N LEU A 73 -0.90 4.11 -2.28
CA LEU A 73 0.09 5.18 -2.40
C LEU A 73 1.07 4.97 -3.55
N TYR A 74 1.53 3.75 -3.76
CA TYR A 74 2.64 3.43 -4.67
C TYR A 74 2.18 2.76 -5.97
N GLY A 75 0.92 2.31 -6.06
CA GLY A 75 0.40 1.56 -7.21
C GLY A 75 0.82 0.09 -7.16
N VAL A 76 1.65 -0.33 -8.08
CA VAL A 76 2.17 -1.70 -8.18
C VAL A 76 3.54 -1.80 -7.54
N LEU A 77 3.72 -2.77 -6.64
CA LEU A 77 4.98 -3.01 -5.92
C LEU A 77 5.41 -4.47 -6.03
N THR A 78 6.71 -4.70 -6.09
CA THR A 78 7.28 -6.02 -5.81
C THR A 78 7.59 -6.16 -4.32
N PRO A 79 7.69 -7.40 -3.78
CA PRO A 79 7.87 -7.64 -2.36
C PRO A 79 9.07 -6.95 -1.70
N LEU A 80 10.19 -6.86 -2.39
CA LEU A 80 11.43 -6.26 -1.87
C LEU A 80 11.54 -4.76 -2.12
N THR A 81 10.57 -4.16 -2.82
CA THR A 81 10.55 -2.70 -3.02
C THR A 81 10.54 -1.97 -1.67
N GLY A 82 11.44 -1.00 -1.52
CA GLY A 82 11.50 -0.16 -0.33
C GLY A 82 10.32 0.81 -0.25
N ILE A 83 9.55 0.72 0.82
CA ILE A 83 8.43 1.62 1.09
C ILE A 83 8.56 2.29 2.45
N LYS A 84 7.90 3.41 2.62
CA LYS A 84 7.77 4.13 3.89
C LYS A 84 6.41 3.89 4.51
N PRO A 85 6.28 3.96 5.85
CA PRO A 85 5.00 3.82 6.52
C PRO A 85 3.98 4.82 6.00
N TYR A 86 2.79 4.34 5.68
CA TYR A 86 1.66 5.16 5.28
C TYR A 86 0.33 4.50 5.65
N ARG A 87 -0.73 5.27 5.61
CA ARG A 87 -2.10 4.77 5.70
C ARG A 87 -2.93 5.42 4.60
N LEU A 88 -3.30 4.63 3.62
CA LEU A 88 -4.15 5.03 2.52
C LEU A 88 -4.84 3.79 1.97
N ASP A 89 -6.09 3.94 1.55
CA ASP A 89 -6.97 2.89 1.07
C ASP A 89 -7.42 3.22 -0.36
N MET A 90 -7.57 2.22 -1.20
CA MET A 90 -7.98 2.39 -2.61
C MET A 90 -9.37 3.01 -2.77
N THR A 91 -10.25 2.83 -1.78
CA THR A 91 -11.61 3.41 -1.80
C THR A 91 -11.61 4.91 -1.50
N MET A 92 -10.52 5.45 -0.96
CA MET A 92 -10.42 6.86 -0.61
C MET A 92 -10.33 7.76 -1.83
N SER A 93 -10.94 8.94 -1.73
CA SER A 93 -10.81 10.01 -2.71
C SER A 93 -9.96 11.13 -2.13
N ILE A 94 -8.78 11.35 -2.70
CA ILE A 94 -7.87 12.44 -2.30
C ILE A 94 -8.25 13.73 -3.03
N SER A 95 -8.83 13.62 -4.19
CA SER A 95 -9.37 14.75 -4.97
C SER A 95 -10.89 14.70 -5.04
N LYS A 96 -11.53 15.84 -5.35
CA LYS A 96 -13.00 15.92 -5.42
C LYS A 96 -13.63 15.07 -6.54
N LYS A 97 -12.85 14.42 -7.39
CA LYS A 97 -13.35 13.80 -8.62
C LYS A 97 -13.24 12.28 -8.66
N ASN A 98 -12.18 11.66 -8.11
CA ASN A 98 -11.93 10.24 -8.35
C ASN A 98 -11.43 9.52 -7.11
N SER A 99 -11.83 8.26 -6.93
CA SER A 99 -11.24 7.32 -5.96
C SER A 99 -9.81 6.95 -6.39
N LEU A 100 -9.04 6.37 -5.46
CA LEU A 100 -7.72 5.85 -5.82
C LEU A 100 -7.80 4.61 -6.70
N TYR A 101 -8.93 3.88 -6.69
CA TYR A 101 -9.21 2.84 -7.69
C TYR A 101 -9.18 3.39 -9.11
N GLU A 102 -9.93 4.46 -9.35
CA GLU A 102 -9.99 5.09 -10.68
C GLU A 102 -8.63 5.70 -11.08
N PHE A 103 -7.91 6.25 -10.10
CA PHE A 103 -6.57 6.81 -10.33
C PHE A 103 -5.56 5.76 -10.81
N TRP A 104 -5.57 4.57 -10.19
CA TRP A 104 -4.60 3.52 -10.49
C TRP A 104 -5.04 2.52 -11.56
N GLN A 105 -6.32 2.51 -11.93
CA GLN A 105 -6.94 1.50 -12.80
C GLN A 105 -6.16 1.28 -14.10
N GLU A 106 -5.84 2.33 -14.82
CA GLU A 106 -5.13 2.24 -16.10
C GLU A 106 -3.72 1.66 -15.93
N SER A 107 -2.96 2.16 -14.96
CA SER A 107 -1.59 1.71 -14.69
C SER A 107 -1.54 0.26 -14.23
N ILE A 108 -2.48 -0.18 -13.39
CA ILE A 108 -2.57 -1.56 -12.92
C ILE A 108 -2.96 -2.49 -14.08
N ASN A 109 -3.94 -2.11 -14.88
CA ASN A 109 -4.36 -2.89 -16.04
C ASN A 109 -3.22 -3.05 -17.05
N GLU A 110 -2.48 -1.99 -17.33
CA GLU A 110 -1.32 -2.05 -18.25
C GLU A 110 -0.21 -2.95 -17.72
N TYR A 111 0.05 -2.92 -16.40
CA TYR A 111 1.04 -3.79 -15.77
C TYR A 111 0.72 -5.27 -15.98
N PHE A 112 -0.55 -5.67 -15.81
CA PHE A 112 -1.00 -7.06 -15.90
C PHE A 112 -1.38 -7.51 -17.32
N LYS A 113 -1.36 -6.63 -18.30
CA LYS A 113 -1.85 -6.90 -19.66
C LYS A 113 -1.18 -8.09 -20.35
N LYS A 114 0.06 -8.43 -19.98
CA LYS A 114 0.83 -9.51 -20.57
C LYS A 114 0.82 -10.80 -19.76
N GLU A 115 0.15 -10.81 -18.61
CA GLU A 115 0.09 -11.97 -17.75
C GLU A 115 -0.97 -12.94 -18.23
N GLU A 116 -0.60 -14.20 -18.43
CA GLU A 116 -1.51 -15.26 -18.89
C GLU A 116 -2.45 -15.73 -17.76
N MET A 117 -1.96 -15.67 -16.51
CA MET A 117 -2.72 -16.11 -15.33
C MET A 117 -2.43 -15.21 -14.13
N ILE A 118 -3.48 -14.79 -13.45
CA ILE A 118 -3.39 -14.01 -12.22
C ILE A 118 -4.23 -14.69 -11.15
N ILE A 119 -3.64 -14.94 -9.98
CA ILE A 119 -4.35 -15.40 -8.79
C ILE A 119 -4.51 -14.21 -7.85
N ASN A 120 -5.76 -13.81 -7.58
CA ASN A 120 -6.06 -12.63 -6.79
C ASN A 120 -6.32 -13.00 -5.32
N PHE A 121 -5.43 -12.57 -4.42
CA PHE A 121 -5.55 -12.69 -2.97
C PHE A 121 -5.86 -11.35 -2.28
N ALA A 122 -6.13 -10.29 -3.05
CA ALA A 122 -6.48 -9.00 -2.47
C ALA A 122 -7.83 -9.09 -1.72
N SER A 123 -7.92 -8.38 -0.59
CA SER A 123 -9.16 -8.26 0.15
C SER A 123 -10.21 -7.48 -0.64
N LYS A 124 -11.48 -7.76 -0.35
CA LYS A 124 -12.60 -6.94 -0.86
C LYS A 124 -12.73 -5.70 0.03
N GLU A 125 -11.96 -4.69 -0.25
CA GLU A 125 -12.10 -3.38 0.37
C GLU A 125 -12.83 -2.41 -0.54
#